data_b31c0b1e81801cb6d1ee4218dd124519
#
_entry.id   b31c0b1e81801cb6d1ee4218dd124519
#
_cell.length_a   1.000
_cell.length_b   1.000
_cell.length_c   1.000
_cell.angle_alpha   90.00
_cell.angle_beta   90.00
_cell.angle_gamma   90.00
#
_symmetry.space_group_name_H-M   'P 1'
#
loop_
_entity.id
_entity.type
_entity.pdbx_description
1 polymer ?
#
loop_
_entity_poly.entity_id
_entity_poly.type
_entity_poly.pdbx_seq_one_letter_code
_entity_poly.pdbx_strand_id
1 'polypeptide(L)'
;MPINEYQLDGDEGFIGLNSRENPLLLQKGIVSKAENVRFDRGVARTRKGSERLTQYNPLTPFPDIYGSCVITQPNGTEAIVLVVSDKIYVLNQETGAFIGTVLFPNGETVTESCDVYQAQGIGYVYICRGFNKTTLRWDGLYTATSIRVPANGVHNHYPNTPHAIYYGNRHIVQTDRNTFKVSHYMSDSTWSALDMFSINDGSNDAMVAIVPWTLNEFVVFMRNSVFYASVGIGAYLVGSAVDTDNSYVKSLATDIGCIAKRSIVQAGGGIIFLSDNGIYILNPASASGASQASPEGMRLLTMAQPLSAPIEDVILRINYTYAHKAVGIYWENRYYLAVPLDNSQVNNAVLVYNFINKQWESVDTYQSGFDIQSFHVAKSGNRRRLFAVDQELGVYLMEELDWDEYDSIIGVPTLGPPGPKCFLPFTLAPLEFRRYNINSLIVTRAYGFNTTRDKRFSKVDVDMEFQAGSNVKVSAITINPDTETELSQFGAKNEEDVILRYPIRKVSQALKIKVANINLRPTIKSVTIEANSTGRNTQTKS
;
A
#
# COMPACT_ATOMS: atom_id res chain seq x y z
N MET A 1 51.73 -20.84 -18.40
CA MET A 1 51.13 -19.58 -17.89
C MET A 1 49.64 -19.85 -17.79
N PRO A 2 48.94 -19.60 -16.68
CA PRO A 2 47.51 -19.73 -16.66
C PRO A 2 46.94 -18.66 -17.59
N ILE A 3 46.12 -19.10 -18.53
CA ILE A 3 45.32 -18.21 -19.38
C ILE A 3 44.44 -17.41 -18.44
N ASN A 4 44.63 -16.11 -18.34
CA ASN A 4 43.72 -15.20 -17.63
C ASN A 4 42.43 -15.14 -18.49
N GLU A 5 41.50 -16.02 -18.20
CA GLU A 5 40.17 -15.93 -18.80
C GLU A 5 39.44 -14.75 -18.12
N TYR A 6 39.27 -13.69 -18.87
CA TYR A 6 38.35 -12.61 -18.47
C TYR A 6 36.94 -13.15 -18.55
N GLN A 7 36.24 -13.07 -17.44
CA GLN A 7 34.83 -13.41 -17.36
C GLN A 7 34.00 -12.12 -17.18
N LEU A 8 32.96 -12.02 -17.95
CA LEU A 8 31.96 -10.95 -17.87
C LEU A 8 30.68 -11.51 -17.28
N ASP A 9 30.11 -10.82 -16.31
CA ASP A 9 28.78 -11.08 -15.82
C ASP A 9 28.07 -9.73 -15.58
N GLY A 10 26.74 -9.72 -15.63
CA GLY A 10 26.00 -8.49 -15.45
C GLY A 10 24.50 -8.68 -15.50
N ASP A 11 23.82 -7.60 -15.21
CA ASP A 11 22.37 -7.45 -15.31
C ASP A 11 22.06 -6.39 -16.36
N GLU A 12 21.53 -6.85 -17.52
CA GLU A 12 21.08 -6.01 -18.63
C GLU A 12 19.63 -5.57 -18.46
N GLY A 13 19.24 -5.30 -17.24
CA GLY A 13 17.90 -4.89 -16.87
C GLY A 13 17.51 -5.39 -15.50
N PHE A 14 16.48 -4.77 -14.93
CA PHE A 14 16.01 -5.03 -13.58
C PHE A 14 14.53 -5.39 -13.60
N ILE A 15 14.15 -6.42 -12.83
CA ILE A 15 12.81 -6.99 -12.86
C ILE A 15 12.14 -6.87 -11.48
N GLY A 16 12.89 -7.07 -10.39
CA GLY A 16 12.30 -7.12 -9.06
C GLY A 16 13.28 -7.32 -7.92
N LEU A 17 12.72 -7.45 -6.73
CA LEU A 17 13.39 -7.60 -5.45
C LEU A 17 13.18 -8.99 -4.88
N ASN A 18 14.26 -9.64 -4.45
CA ASN A 18 14.24 -10.82 -3.59
C ASN A 18 15.35 -10.69 -2.55
N SER A 19 14.97 -10.36 -1.32
CA SER A 19 15.89 -10.15 -0.21
C SER A 19 16.08 -11.39 0.67
N ARG A 20 15.21 -12.41 0.49
CA ARG A 20 15.27 -13.67 1.25
C ARG A 20 16.36 -14.60 0.77
N GLU A 21 16.50 -14.77 -0.53
CA GLU A 21 17.43 -15.74 -1.08
C GLU A 21 18.88 -15.29 -0.97
N ASN A 22 19.79 -16.27 -0.92
CA ASN A 22 21.21 -15.94 -0.99
C ASN A 22 21.52 -15.14 -2.27
N PRO A 23 22.13 -13.96 -2.17
CA PRO A 23 22.41 -13.11 -3.33
C PRO A 23 23.21 -13.78 -4.47
N LEU A 24 23.92 -14.88 -4.18
CA LEU A 24 24.62 -15.69 -5.18
C LEU A 24 23.69 -16.53 -6.06
N LEU A 25 22.49 -16.84 -5.58
CA LEU A 25 21.51 -17.70 -6.25
C LEU A 25 20.44 -16.89 -7.01
N LEU A 26 20.42 -15.59 -6.84
CA LEU A 26 19.45 -14.72 -7.48
C LEU A 26 19.60 -14.75 -9.00
N GLN A 27 18.47 -14.78 -9.67
CA GLN A 27 18.40 -14.70 -11.13
C GLN A 27 18.86 -13.31 -11.63
N LYS A 28 19.26 -13.24 -12.90
CA LYS A 28 19.58 -11.98 -13.55
C LYS A 28 18.39 -11.02 -13.52
N GLY A 29 18.66 -9.76 -13.23
CA GLY A 29 17.65 -8.71 -13.10
C GLY A 29 16.92 -8.66 -11.73
N ILE A 30 17.16 -9.62 -10.83
CA ILE A 30 16.64 -9.58 -9.47
C ILE A 30 17.70 -8.95 -8.56
N VAL A 31 17.28 -7.95 -7.78
CA VAL A 31 18.14 -7.27 -6.83
C VAL A 31 17.93 -7.82 -5.42
N SER A 32 19.00 -7.77 -4.60
CA SER A 32 18.94 -8.24 -3.22
C SER A 32 18.37 -7.19 -2.26
N LYS A 33 18.37 -5.91 -2.65
CA LYS A 33 17.76 -4.82 -1.88
C LYS A 33 17.30 -3.70 -2.81
N ALA A 34 16.11 -3.17 -2.59
CA ALA A 34 15.57 -2.02 -3.31
C ALA A 34 14.72 -1.14 -2.37
N GLU A 35 15.05 0.14 -2.30
CA GLU A 35 14.32 1.13 -1.51
C GLU A 35 14.00 2.34 -2.40
N ASN A 36 12.74 2.79 -2.39
CA ASN A 36 12.26 3.94 -3.16
C ASN A 36 12.54 3.85 -4.67
N VAL A 37 12.38 2.66 -5.26
CA VAL A 37 12.69 2.35 -6.66
C VAL A 37 11.47 1.80 -7.38
N ARG A 38 11.40 2.03 -8.70
CA ARG A 38 10.44 1.40 -9.61
C ARG A 38 11.20 0.70 -10.73
N PHE A 39 10.79 -0.55 -11.00
CA PHE A 39 11.31 -1.33 -12.13
C PHE A 39 10.30 -1.27 -13.27
N ASP A 40 10.62 -0.53 -14.30
CA ASP A 40 9.77 -0.36 -15.47
C ASP A 40 10.57 -0.60 -16.74
N ARG A 41 10.08 -1.49 -17.61
CA ARG A 41 10.71 -1.84 -18.89
C ARG A 41 12.19 -2.23 -18.78
N GLY A 42 12.54 -2.93 -17.71
CA GLY A 42 13.91 -3.38 -17.46
C GLY A 42 14.85 -2.33 -16.88
N VAL A 43 14.41 -1.11 -16.62
CA VAL A 43 15.25 -0.10 -15.97
C VAL A 43 14.80 0.14 -14.53
N ALA A 44 15.75 0.52 -13.69
CA ALA A 44 15.48 0.91 -12.32
C ALA A 44 15.54 2.43 -12.17
N ARG A 45 14.47 3.02 -11.66
CA ARG A 45 14.34 4.47 -11.48
C ARG A 45 13.85 4.79 -10.08
N THR A 46 14.30 5.89 -9.49
CA THR A 46 13.73 6.39 -8.23
C THR A 46 12.21 6.58 -8.37
N ARG A 47 11.42 6.19 -7.35
CA ARG A 47 9.98 6.44 -7.35
C ARG A 47 9.67 7.91 -7.55
N LYS A 48 8.47 8.21 -7.98
CA LYS A 48 8.00 9.60 -8.04
C LYS A 48 7.71 10.12 -6.63
N GLY A 49 7.70 11.44 -6.49
CA GLY A 49 7.44 12.11 -5.25
C GLY A 49 5.97 12.14 -4.85
N SER A 50 5.70 12.77 -3.73
CA SER A 50 4.37 13.04 -3.22
C SER A 50 4.17 14.53 -2.98
N GLU A 51 2.99 15.05 -3.34
CA GLU A 51 2.61 16.44 -3.10
C GLU A 51 1.45 16.52 -2.13
N ARG A 52 1.61 17.30 -1.06
CA ARG A 52 0.49 17.59 -0.17
C ARG A 52 -0.46 18.59 -0.83
N LEU A 53 -1.71 18.20 -0.96
CA LEU A 53 -2.76 19.02 -1.55
C LEU A 53 -3.44 19.93 -0.52
N THR A 54 -3.66 19.42 0.71
CA THR A 54 -4.33 20.20 1.76
C THR A 54 -3.42 21.26 2.35
N GLN A 55 -3.94 22.47 2.46
CA GLN A 55 -3.21 23.57 3.10
C GLN A 55 -3.18 23.35 4.63
N TYR A 56 -2.04 23.60 5.22
CA TYR A 56 -1.84 23.56 6.66
C TYR A 56 -2.16 24.92 7.29
N ASN A 57 -2.91 24.91 8.39
CA ASN A 57 -3.10 26.09 9.23
C ASN A 57 -2.42 25.85 10.58
N PRO A 58 -1.28 26.52 10.88
CA PRO A 58 -0.55 26.31 12.13
C PRO A 58 -1.29 26.78 13.38
N LEU A 59 -2.36 27.56 13.22
CA LEU A 59 -3.14 28.07 14.33
C LEU A 59 -4.25 27.12 14.81
N THR A 60 -4.56 26.11 14.01
CA THR A 60 -5.56 25.11 14.36
C THR A 60 -4.92 23.73 14.15
N PRO A 61 -4.63 22.98 15.23
CA PRO A 61 -4.16 21.62 15.08
C PRO A 61 -5.20 20.83 14.28
N PHE A 62 -4.75 20.09 13.28
CA PHE A 62 -5.65 19.22 12.53
C PHE A 62 -6.13 18.09 13.43
N PRO A 63 -7.43 17.81 13.44
CA PRO A 63 -7.94 16.66 14.16
C PRO A 63 -7.50 15.37 13.45
N ASP A 64 -7.36 14.31 14.24
CA ASP A 64 -7.08 12.97 13.72
C ASP A 64 -8.19 12.50 12.78
N ILE A 65 -7.79 11.80 11.71
CA ILE A 65 -8.71 11.15 10.79
C ILE A 65 -8.99 9.73 11.27
N TYR A 66 -10.26 9.40 11.43
CA TYR A 66 -10.72 8.07 11.84
C TYR A 66 -11.22 7.22 10.68
N GLY A 67 -11.65 7.86 9.59
CA GLY A 67 -12.14 7.17 8.41
C GLY A 67 -12.15 8.05 7.18
N SER A 68 -12.14 7.44 6.01
CA SER A 68 -12.19 8.17 4.73
C SER A 68 -12.74 7.30 3.62
N CYS A 69 -13.36 7.92 2.64
CA CYS A 69 -13.78 7.26 1.40
C CYS A 69 -13.82 8.25 0.24
N VAL A 70 -13.82 7.72 -0.97
CA VAL A 70 -14.17 8.48 -2.18
C VAL A 70 -15.66 8.37 -2.42
N ILE A 71 -16.30 9.47 -2.69
CA ILE A 71 -17.72 9.54 -3.03
C ILE A 71 -17.91 10.11 -4.43
N THR A 72 -18.99 9.70 -5.05
CA THR A 72 -19.51 10.35 -6.26
C THR A 72 -20.64 11.28 -5.86
N GLN A 73 -20.48 12.56 -6.10
CA GLN A 73 -21.50 13.57 -5.84
C GLN A 73 -22.65 13.50 -6.85
N PRO A 74 -23.83 14.09 -6.57
CA PRO A 74 -24.96 14.07 -7.50
C PRO A 74 -24.68 14.69 -8.87
N ASN A 75 -23.70 15.59 -8.97
CA ASN A 75 -23.23 16.19 -10.22
C ASN A 75 -22.27 15.30 -11.01
N GLY A 76 -21.96 14.09 -10.51
CA GLY A 76 -21.02 13.14 -11.12
C GLY A 76 -19.55 13.42 -10.83
N THR A 77 -19.20 14.45 -10.04
CA THR A 77 -17.82 14.70 -9.61
C THR A 77 -17.47 13.81 -8.42
N GLU A 78 -16.22 13.37 -8.34
CA GLU A 78 -15.73 12.65 -7.17
C GLU A 78 -15.23 13.65 -6.11
N ALA A 79 -15.27 13.24 -4.84
CA ALA A 79 -14.71 13.97 -3.71
C ALA A 79 -14.20 12.98 -2.65
N ILE A 80 -13.23 13.40 -1.84
CA ILE A 80 -12.73 12.60 -0.72
C ILE A 80 -13.42 13.08 0.56
N VAL A 81 -14.09 12.17 1.25
CA VAL A 81 -14.67 12.41 2.58
C VAL A 81 -13.68 11.97 3.64
N LEU A 82 -13.42 12.84 4.61
CA LEU A 82 -12.57 12.61 5.76
C LEU A 82 -13.41 12.72 7.02
N VAL A 83 -13.43 11.67 7.82
CA VAL A 83 -14.15 11.61 9.10
C VAL A 83 -13.21 11.95 10.23
N VAL A 84 -13.53 12.95 10.97
CA VAL A 84 -12.83 13.36 12.20
C VAL A 84 -13.74 13.17 13.43
N SER A 85 -13.29 13.57 14.60
CA SER A 85 -13.99 13.27 15.86
C SER A 85 -15.50 13.60 15.84
N ASP A 86 -15.89 14.80 15.43
CA ASP A 86 -17.25 15.35 15.57
C ASP A 86 -17.91 15.77 14.24
N LYS A 87 -17.22 15.55 13.13
CA LYS A 87 -17.67 16.03 11.80
C LYS A 87 -17.02 15.28 10.66
N ILE A 88 -17.51 15.57 9.46
CA ILE A 88 -16.85 15.21 8.21
C ILE A 88 -16.31 16.46 7.50
N TYR A 89 -15.19 16.29 6.83
CA TYR A 89 -14.71 17.20 5.81
C TYR A 89 -14.86 16.57 4.43
N VAL A 90 -15.26 17.38 3.46
CA VAL A 90 -15.33 16.96 2.06
C VAL A 90 -14.29 17.75 1.27
N LEU A 91 -13.35 17.04 0.69
CA LEU A 91 -12.23 17.59 -0.05
C LEU A 91 -12.45 17.47 -1.56
N ASN A 92 -12.23 18.55 -2.26
CA ASN A 92 -12.02 18.52 -3.71
C ASN A 92 -10.58 18.08 -3.98
N GLN A 93 -10.40 16.88 -4.52
CA GLN A 93 -9.08 16.30 -4.77
C GLN A 93 -8.32 16.97 -5.95
N GLU A 94 -8.99 17.80 -6.76
CA GLU A 94 -8.32 18.56 -7.83
C GLU A 94 -7.65 19.81 -7.32
N THR A 95 -8.29 20.47 -6.34
CA THR A 95 -7.84 21.78 -5.84
C THR A 95 -7.20 21.72 -4.46
N GLY A 96 -7.35 20.60 -3.74
CA GLY A 96 -6.94 20.48 -2.34
C GLY A 96 -7.78 21.30 -1.36
N ALA A 97 -8.87 21.91 -1.84
CA ALA A 97 -9.74 22.74 -1.02
C ALA A 97 -10.86 21.93 -0.38
N PHE A 98 -11.22 22.27 0.87
CA PHE A 98 -12.41 21.70 1.50
C PHE A 98 -13.67 22.35 0.91
N ILE A 99 -14.54 21.52 0.30
CA ILE A 99 -15.80 21.97 -0.29
C ILE A 99 -16.83 22.28 0.80
N GLY A 100 -16.81 21.47 1.87
CA GLY A 100 -17.75 21.59 2.96
C GLY A 100 -17.35 20.83 4.19
N THR A 101 -18.02 21.18 5.30
CA THR A 101 -17.87 20.54 6.59
C THR A 101 -19.25 20.32 7.18
N VAL A 102 -19.53 19.14 7.72
CA VAL A 102 -20.83 18.81 8.33
C VAL A 102 -20.60 18.19 9.69
N LEU A 103 -21.21 18.79 10.73
CA LEU A 103 -21.14 18.32 12.11
C LEU A 103 -22.02 17.08 12.30
N PHE A 104 -21.61 16.21 13.21
CA PHE A 104 -22.45 15.10 13.67
C PHE A 104 -23.62 15.60 14.52
N PRO A 105 -24.78 14.94 14.43
CA PRO A 105 -25.94 15.33 15.21
C PRO A 105 -25.76 15.01 16.70
N ASN A 106 -26.41 15.79 17.57
CA ASN A 106 -26.55 15.51 19.02
C ASN A 106 -25.23 15.31 19.79
N GLY A 107 -24.12 15.89 19.32
CA GLY A 107 -22.81 15.71 19.98
C GLY A 107 -22.22 14.31 19.78
N GLU A 108 -22.69 13.56 18.80
CA GLU A 108 -22.11 12.27 18.43
C GLU A 108 -20.64 12.40 18.00
N THR A 109 -19.83 11.42 18.33
CA THR A 109 -18.38 11.44 18.05
C THR A 109 -17.87 10.10 17.52
N VAL A 110 -16.76 10.18 16.81
CA VAL A 110 -15.90 9.04 16.42
C VAL A 110 -14.59 9.17 17.20
N THR A 111 -14.18 8.11 17.86
CA THR A 111 -12.97 8.06 18.69
C THR A 111 -12.02 6.95 18.31
N GLU A 112 -12.44 6.10 17.36
CA GLU A 112 -11.69 4.95 16.89
C GLU A 112 -11.81 4.86 15.35
N SER A 113 -10.94 4.08 14.73
CA SER A 113 -11.01 3.85 13.28
C SER A 113 -12.40 3.36 12.87
N CYS A 114 -13.01 4.04 11.92
CA CYS A 114 -14.36 3.74 11.42
C CYS A 114 -14.34 3.42 9.92
N ASP A 115 -15.30 2.63 9.48
CA ASP A 115 -15.54 2.42 8.06
C ASP A 115 -16.49 3.47 7.51
N VAL A 116 -16.14 3.96 6.33
CA VAL A 116 -16.94 4.92 5.59
C VAL A 116 -17.14 4.39 4.18
N TYR A 117 -18.38 4.34 3.72
CA TYR A 117 -18.69 3.90 2.36
C TYR A 117 -19.92 4.60 1.81
N GLN A 118 -19.99 4.70 0.48
CA GLN A 118 -21.15 5.22 -0.23
C GLN A 118 -22.00 4.07 -0.76
N ALA A 119 -23.28 4.09 -0.44
CA ALA A 119 -24.28 3.22 -1.06
C ALA A 119 -24.84 3.90 -2.30
N GLN A 120 -24.21 3.73 -3.44
CA GLN A 120 -24.55 4.47 -4.67
C GLN A 120 -26.01 4.28 -5.13
N GLY A 121 -26.56 3.07 -4.97
CA GLY A 121 -27.95 2.80 -5.35
C GLY A 121 -28.99 3.54 -4.48
N ILE A 122 -28.62 3.90 -3.24
CA ILE A 122 -29.47 4.63 -2.28
C ILE A 122 -29.08 6.12 -2.23
N GLY A 123 -27.84 6.46 -2.62
CA GLY A 123 -27.34 7.83 -2.67
C GLY A 123 -26.80 8.39 -1.36
N TYR A 124 -26.64 7.54 -0.32
CA TYR A 124 -26.16 7.97 0.99
C TYR A 124 -24.77 7.47 1.30
N VAL A 125 -24.09 8.18 2.20
CA VAL A 125 -22.80 7.79 2.80
C VAL A 125 -23.04 7.34 4.23
N TYR A 126 -22.44 6.22 4.61
CA TYR A 126 -22.57 5.61 5.93
C TYR A 126 -21.25 5.64 6.66
N ILE A 127 -21.30 5.96 7.96
CA ILE A 127 -20.16 6.00 8.87
C ILE A 127 -20.40 4.97 9.96
N CYS A 128 -19.66 3.85 9.91
CA CYS A 128 -19.79 2.70 10.80
C CYS A 128 -18.84 2.87 11.98
N ARG A 129 -19.38 3.03 13.21
CA ARG A 129 -18.63 3.46 14.39
C ARG A 129 -18.41 2.36 15.43
N GLY A 130 -18.61 1.09 15.08
CA GLY A 130 -18.48 -0.04 15.99
C GLY A 130 -19.81 -0.62 16.48
N PHE A 131 -19.74 -1.69 17.28
CA PHE A 131 -20.94 -2.41 17.77
C PHE A 131 -21.77 -1.60 18.77
N ASN A 132 -21.15 -0.68 19.48
CA ASN A 132 -21.75 0.07 20.58
C ASN A 132 -22.23 1.47 20.21
N LYS A 133 -21.99 1.91 18.97
CA LYS A 133 -22.38 3.23 18.49
C LYS A 133 -23.25 3.10 17.24
N THR A 134 -24.26 3.94 17.15
CA THR A 134 -25.14 3.97 15.98
C THR A 134 -24.39 4.38 14.73
N THR A 135 -24.66 3.71 13.62
CA THR A 135 -24.14 4.12 12.31
C THR A 135 -24.76 5.47 11.94
N LEU A 136 -23.95 6.40 11.44
CA LEU A 136 -24.44 7.68 10.92
C LEU A 136 -24.65 7.59 9.41
N ARG A 137 -25.63 8.34 8.89
CA ARG A 137 -25.96 8.45 7.49
C ARG A 137 -25.93 9.90 7.04
N TRP A 138 -25.16 10.19 6.00
CA TRP A 138 -25.08 11.50 5.37
C TRP A 138 -25.75 11.49 4.00
N ASP A 139 -26.57 12.49 3.70
CA ASP A 139 -27.35 12.61 2.46
C ASP A 139 -26.62 13.36 1.33
N GLY A 140 -25.35 13.74 1.54
CA GLY A 140 -24.55 14.47 0.57
C GLY A 140 -24.76 15.99 0.57
N LEU A 141 -25.63 16.53 1.45
CA LEU A 141 -25.87 17.96 1.58
C LEU A 141 -25.01 18.56 2.71
N TYR A 142 -24.78 19.87 2.62
CA TYR A 142 -23.92 20.61 3.58
C TYR A 142 -24.75 21.41 4.60
N THR A 143 -25.84 20.83 5.09
CA THR A 143 -26.72 21.44 6.10
C THR A 143 -26.52 20.77 7.45
N ALA A 144 -26.87 21.46 8.54
CA ALA A 144 -26.76 20.94 9.90
C ALA A 144 -27.59 19.67 10.17
N THR A 145 -28.58 19.37 9.32
CA THR A 145 -29.44 18.19 9.45
C THR A 145 -29.14 17.09 8.42
N SER A 146 -28.09 17.24 7.64
CA SER A 146 -27.75 16.29 6.57
C SER A 146 -27.11 15.00 7.07
N ILE A 147 -26.50 15.02 8.25
CA ILE A 147 -26.07 13.79 8.92
C ILE A 147 -27.15 13.40 9.94
N ARG A 148 -27.61 12.17 9.86
CA ARG A 148 -28.67 11.64 10.74
C ARG A 148 -28.29 10.27 11.26
N VAL A 149 -28.83 9.94 12.43
CA VAL A 149 -28.96 8.55 12.85
C VAL A 149 -30.12 7.97 12.03
N PRO A 150 -29.93 6.85 11.31
CA PRO A 150 -31.04 6.23 10.59
C PRO A 150 -32.24 5.99 11.51
N ALA A 151 -33.42 6.35 11.05
CA ALA A 151 -34.60 6.42 11.90
C ALA A 151 -34.96 5.10 12.60
N ASN A 152 -35.35 5.20 13.86
CA ASN A 152 -35.86 4.13 14.71
C ASN A 152 -37.29 3.74 14.31
N GLY A 153 -37.46 2.83 13.37
CA GLY A 153 -38.71 2.08 13.24
C GLY A 153 -38.68 0.84 14.15
N VAL A 154 -39.79 0.46 14.75
CA VAL A 154 -39.91 -0.53 15.84
C VAL A 154 -39.29 -1.91 15.56
N HIS A 155 -38.87 -2.23 14.33
CA HIS A 155 -38.18 -3.47 13.96
C HIS A 155 -37.02 -3.31 12.95
N ASN A 156 -36.69 -2.09 12.52
CA ASN A 156 -35.89 -1.89 11.31
C ASN A 156 -34.85 -0.77 11.47
N HIS A 157 -33.87 -1.00 12.36
CA HIS A 157 -32.72 -0.10 12.48
C HIS A 157 -31.61 -0.55 11.56
N TYR A 158 -30.90 0.42 10.99
CA TYR A 158 -29.57 0.13 10.49
C TYR A 158 -28.71 -0.38 11.65
N PRO A 159 -28.16 -1.61 11.58
CA PRO A 159 -27.44 -2.19 12.71
C PRO A 159 -26.21 -1.37 13.09
N ASN A 160 -25.89 -1.37 14.37
CA ASN A 160 -24.58 -0.89 14.84
C ASN A 160 -23.52 -1.85 14.28
N THR A 161 -22.48 -1.30 13.67
CA THR A 161 -21.49 -2.12 13.00
C THR A 161 -20.10 -1.46 12.98
N PRO A 162 -19.02 -2.23 13.11
CA PRO A 162 -17.66 -1.77 12.85
C PRO A 162 -17.30 -1.87 11.36
N HIS A 163 -18.05 -2.67 10.58
CA HIS A 163 -17.76 -2.93 9.19
C HIS A 163 -19.00 -3.21 8.38
N ALA A 164 -19.12 -2.53 7.25
CA ALA A 164 -20.20 -2.76 6.30
C ALA A 164 -19.74 -2.48 4.88
N ILE A 165 -20.40 -3.15 3.93
CA ILE A 165 -20.25 -2.91 2.50
C ILE A 165 -21.62 -2.71 1.86
N TYR A 166 -21.65 -2.01 0.73
CA TYR A 166 -22.81 -1.99 -0.15
C TYR A 166 -22.50 -2.75 -1.43
N TYR A 167 -23.17 -3.87 -1.61
CA TYR A 167 -22.92 -4.76 -2.73
C TYR A 167 -24.19 -5.46 -3.20
N GLY A 168 -24.36 -5.65 -4.52
CA GLY A 168 -25.58 -6.21 -5.08
C GLY A 168 -26.83 -5.41 -4.71
N ASN A 169 -26.74 -4.09 -4.57
CA ASN A 169 -27.79 -3.19 -4.08
C ASN A 169 -28.37 -3.55 -2.70
N ARG A 170 -27.54 -4.15 -1.84
CA ARG A 170 -27.85 -4.48 -0.45
C ARG A 170 -26.73 -4.02 0.47
N HIS A 171 -27.07 -3.66 1.68
CA HIS A 171 -26.09 -3.49 2.75
C HIS A 171 -25.77 -4.85 3.35
N ILE A 172 -24.51 -5.16 3.49
CA ILE A 172 -24.00 -6.32 4.21
C ILE A 172 -23.19 -5.79 5.39
N VAL A 173 -23.66 -6.06 6.60
CA VAL A 173 -23.13 -5.44 7.81
C VAL A 173 -22.72 -6.50 8.83
N GLN A 174 -21.59 -6.33 9.46
CA GLN A 174 -21.17 -7.14 10.58
C GLN A 174 -21.98 -6.73 11.83
N THR A 175 -22.77 -7.63 12.38
CA THR A 175 -23.62 -7.36 13.55
C THR A 175 -23.07 -7.91 14.84
N ASP A 176 -22.18 -8.89 14.75
CA ASP A 176 -21.49 -9.47 15.89
C ASP A 176 -20.11 -9.98 15.44
N ARG A 177 -19.36 -10.55 16.37
CA ARG A 177 -18.00 -11.05 16.16
C ARG A 177 -17.87 -12.01 14.98
N ASN A 178 -18.87 -12.87 14.77
CA ASN A 178 -18.89 -13.89 13.72
C ASN A 178 -20.17 -13.87 12.88
N THR A 179 -20.97 -12.82 12.97
CA THR A 179 -22.28 -12.75 12.33
C THR A 179 -22.38 -11.53 11.44
N PHE A 180 -22.93 -11.71 10.25
CA PHE A 180 -23.30 -10.60 9.38
C PHE A 180 -24.79 -10.66 9.05
N LYS A 181 -25.36 -9.50 8.69
CA LYS A 181 -26.74 -9.33 8.30
C LYS A 181 -26.81 -8.65 6.95
N VAL A 182 -27.81 -9.03 6.15
CA VAL A 182 -28.02 -8.47 4.81
C VAL A 182 -29.32 -7.68 4.79
N SER A 183 -29.30 -6.47 4.22
CA SER A 183 -30.51 -5.65 4.08
C SER A 183 -31.39 -6.14 2.95
N HIS A 184 -32.65 -5.73 2.96
CA HIS A 184 -33.51 -5.85 1.80
C HIS A 184 -32.96 -5.04 0.62
N TYR A 185 -33.40 -5.38 -0.60
CA TYR A 185 -32.92 -4.77 -1.85
C TYR A 185 -33.16 -3.26 -1.86
N MET A 186 -32.13 -2.47 -2.10
CA MET A 186 -32.14 -1.00 -2.13
C MET A 186 -32.77 -0.35 -0.89
N SER A 187 -32.62 -0.97 0.28
CA SER A 187 -33.15 -0.44 1.54
C SER A 187 -32.08 -0.41 2.64
N ASP A 188 -32.03 0.68 3.38
CA ASP A 188 -31.20 0.83 4.57
C ASP A 188 -32.00 0.69 5.87
N SER A 189 -33.32 0.64 5.76
CA SER A 189 -34.27 0.64 6.88
C SER A 189 -35.03 -0.68 7.05
N THR A 190 -34.95 -1.59 6.08
CA THR A 190 -35.69 -2.85 6.10
C THR A 190 -34.71 -4.03 6.24
N TRP A 191 -34.85 -4.75 7.34
CA TRP A 191 -33.98 -5.87 7.71
C TRP A 191 -34.83 -7.00 8.27
N SER A 192 -34.66 -8.22 7.75
CA SER A 192 -35.31 -9.39 8.32
C SER A 192 -34.44 -10.01 9.42
N ALA A 193 -35.06 -10.59 10.43
CA ALA A 193 -34.36 -11.40 11.41
C ALA A 193 -33.77 -12.69 10.78
N LEU A 194 -34.34 -13.13 9.67
CA LEU A 194 -33.90 -14.33 8.93
C LEU A 194 -32.73 -14.07 8.00
N ASP A 195 -32.45 -12.80 7.65
CA ASP A 195 -31.35 -12.41 6.76
C ASP A 195 -30.02 -12.26 7.54
N MET A 196 -29.80 -13.12 8.52
CA MET A 196 -28.63 -13.15 9.41
C MET A 196 -27.87 -14.47 9.23
N PHE A 197 -26.58 -14.35 9.06
CA PHE A 197 -25.69 -15.50 8.79
C PHE A 197 -24.56 -15.54 9.81
N SER A 198 -24.47 -16.66 10.51
CA SER A 198 -23.38 -16.93 11.44
C SER A 198 -22.27 -17.73 10.74
N ILE A 199 -21.03 -17.42 11.05
CA ILE A 199 -19.85 -18.05 10.49
C ILE A 199 -19.06 -18.71 11.61
N ASN A 200 -18.68 -19.97 11.41
CA ASN A 200 -17.78 -20.72 12.30
C ASN A 200 -18.26 -20.69 13.76
N ASP A 201 -19.53 -20.99 13.97
CA ASP A 201 -20.14 -21.02 15.29
C ASP A 201 -19.36 -21.94 16.26
N GLY A 202 -19.16 -21.46 17.48
CA GLY A 202 -18.40 -22.18 18.51
C GLY A 202 -16.89 -21.99 18.43
N SER A 203 -16.36 -21.31 17.42
CA SER A 203 -14.95 -20.92 17.38
C SER A 203 -14.70 -19.57 18.04
N ASN A 204 -13.43 -19.35 18.43
CA ASN A 204 -12.99 -18.08 19.01
C ASN A 204 -12.52 -17.09 17.94
N ASP A 205 -12.74 -17.40 16.66
CA ASP A 205 -12.33 -16.57 15.54
C ASP A 205 -13.26 -15.35 15.38
N ALA A 206 -12.72 -14.27 14.89
CA ALA A 206 -13.45 -13.00 14.74
C ALA A 206 -13.41 -12.53 13.29
N MET A 207 -14.54 -12.05 12.81
CA MET A 207 -14.66 -11.42 11.49
C MET A 207 -13.85 -10.13 11.44
N VAL A 208 -13.04 -9.99 10.41
CA VAL A 208 -12.20 -8.82 10.13
C VAL A 208 -12.80 -8.00 9.01
N ALA A 209 -13.22 -8.63 7.92
CA ALA A 209 -13.77 -7.95 6.76
C ALA A 209 -14.69 -8.82 5.92
N ILE A 210 -15.57 -8.16 5.19
CA ILE A 210 -16.38 -8.73 4.12
C ILE A 210 -15.96 -8.04 2.83
N VAL A 211 -15.66 -8.81 1.78
CA VAL A 211 -15.16 -8.29 0.51
C VAL A 211 -15.99 -8.83 -0.65
N PRO A 212 -16.53 -7.98 -1.51
CA PRO A 212 -17.23 -8.42 -2.71
C PRO A 212 -16.35 -9.32 -3.57
N TRP A 213 -16.96 -10.31 -4.23
CA TRP A 213 -16.24 -11.18 -5.15
C TRP A 213 -16.88 -11.18 -6.55
N THR A 214 -17.99 -11.87 -6.69
CA THR A 214 -18.78 -11.91 -7.91
C THR A 214 -20.24 -11.60 -7.56
N LEU A 215 -21.13 -11.55 -8.54
CA LEU A 215 -22.54 -11.22 -8.34
C LEU A 215 -23.15 -12.02 -7.19
N ASN A 216 -23.56 -11.34 -6.10
CA ASN A 216 -24.11 -11.89 -4.84
C ASN A 216 -23.19 -12.81 -4.04
N GLU A 217 -21.92 -12.86 -4.40
CA GLU A 217 -20.92 -13.66 -3.73
C GLU A 217 -19.86 -12.75 -3.12
N PHE A 218 -19.39 -13.11 -1.92
CA PHE A 218 -18.36 -12.35 -1.21
C PHE A 218 -17.51 -13.28 -0.36
N VAL A 219 -16.34 -12.81 -0.05
CA VAL A 219 -15.38 -13.49 0.84
C VAL A 219 -15.44 -12.83 2.20
N VAL A 220 -15.57 -13.63 3.24
CA VAL A 220 -15.53 -13.19 4.63
C VAL A 220 -14.19 -13.60 5.22
N PHE A 221 -13.41 -12.61 5.57
CA PHE A 221 -12.13 -12.79 6.24
C PHE A 221 -12.34 -12.78 7.74
N MET A 222 -11.97 -13.89 8.39
CA MET A 222 -11.82 -13.97 9.83
C MET A 222 -10.36 -13.71 10.21
N ARG A 223 -10.09 -13.64 11.50
CA ARG A 223 -8.73 -13.43 12.00
C ARG A 223 -7.78 -14.59 11.65
N ASN A 224 -8.30 -15.82 11.68
CA ASN A 224 -7.51 -17.04 11.45
C ASN A 224 -8.05 -17.91 10.32
N SER A 225 -9.14 -17.53 9.68
CA SER A 225 -9.78 -18.33 8.63
C SER A 225 -10.43 -17.45 7.57
N VAL A 226 -10.76 -18.05 6.42
CA VAL A 226 -11.43 -17.38 5.31
C VAL A 226 -12.63 -18.20 4.85
N PHE A 227 -13.76 -17.54 4.65
CA PHE A 227 -15.00 -18.15 4.19
C PHE A 227 -15.48 -17.49 2.91
N TYR A 228 -16.17 -18.26 2.12
CA TYR A 228 -16.89 -17.83 0.95
C TYR A 228 -18.39 -17.86 1.24
N ALA A 229 -19.07 -16.78 0.98
CA ALA A 229 -20.50 -16.67 1.18
C ALA A 229 -21.20 -16.32 -0.14
N SER A 230 -22.30 -16.97 -0.40
CA SER A 230 -23.23 -16.64 -1.46
C SER A 230 -24.59 -16.32 -0.85
N VAL A 231 -25.12 -15.18 -1.21
CA VAL A 231 -26.44 -14.74 -0.76
C VAL A 231 -27.41 -14.89 -1.92
N GLY A 232 -28.46 -15.68 -1.72
CA GLY A 232 -29.49 -15.94 -2.72
C GLY A 232 -30.11 -14.65 -3.24
N ILE A 233 -30.24 -14.59 -4.55
CA ILE A 233 -30.87 -13.46 -5.23
C ILE A 233 -32.37 -13.57 -5.00
N GLY A 234 -32.91 -12.81 -4.04
CA GLY A 234 -34.37 -12.60 -3.97
C GLY A 234 -34.86 -11.76 -5.15
N ALA A 235 -36.09 -11.35 -5.09
CA ALA A 235 -36.63 -10.45 -6.13
C ALA A 235 -35.86 -9.12 -6.17
N TYR A 236 -35.58 -8.61 -7.36
CA TYR A 236 -34.97 -7.28 -7.58
C TYR A 236 -35.97 -6.11 -7.42
N LEU A 237 -36.92 -6.26 -6.51
CA LEU A 237 -37.87 -5.20 -6.18
C LEU A 237 -37.41 -4.49 -4.93
N VAL A 238 -37.53 -3.16 -4.90
CA VAL A 238 -37.17 -2.35 -3.73
C VAL A 238 -37.90 -2.89 -2.50
N GLY A 239 -37.13 -3.17 -1.44
CA GLY A 239 -37.66 -3.74 -0.20
C GLY A 239 -37.81 -5.26 -0.18
N SER A 240 -37.39 -5.99 -1.24
CA SER A 240 -37.47 -7.46 -1.23
C SER A 240 -36.39 -8.09 -0.34
N ALA A 241 -36.79 -9.16 0.38
CA ALA A 241 -35.90 -9.94 1.22
C ALA A 241 -34.87 -10.76 0.42
N VAL A 242 -33.89 -11.31 1.11
CA VAL A 242 -32.92 -12.26 0.56
C VAL A 242 -33.60 -13.64 0.45
N ASP A 243 -33.19 -14.43 -0.53
CA ASP A 243 -33.56 -15.84 -0.62
C ASP A 243 -32.58 -16.64 0.28
N THR A 244 -33.02 -16.93 1.50
CA THR A 244 -32.21 -17.64 2.48
C THR A 244 -32.02 -19.11 2.14
N ASP A 245 -32.96 -19.72 1.41
CA ASP A 245 -32.89 -21.14 1.05
C ASP A 245 -31.77 -21.42 0.03
N ASN A 246 -31.45 -20.43 -0.80
CA ASN A 246 -30.35 -20.50 -1.76
C ASN A 246 -29.08 -19.77 -1.30
N SER A 247 -29.00 -19.44 -0.02
CA SER A 247 -27.82 -18.79 0.57
C SER A 247 -26.97 -19.82 1.30
N TYR A 248 -25.65 -19.67 1.23
CA TYR A 248 -24.72 -20.56 1.94
C TYR A 248 -23.41 -19.89 2.31
N VAL A 249 -22.72 -20.49 3.29
CA VAL A 249 -21.36 -20.12 3.69
C VAL A 249 -20.49 -21.38 3.67
N LYS A 250 -19.34 -21.30 3.03
CA LYS A 250 -18.37 -22.41 2.92
C LYS A 250 -16.98 -21.97 3.37
N SER A 251 -16.25 -22.84 4.05
CA SER A 251 -14.85 -22.57 4.45
C SER A 251 -13.93 -22.67 3.23
N LEU A 252 -13.05 -21.68 3.08
CA LEU A 252 -11.96 -21.66 2.09
C LEU A 252 -10.61 -22.02 2.72
N ALA A 253 -10.27 -21.43 3.85
CA ALA A 253 -9.06 -21.67 4.59
C ALA A 253 -9.37 -21.67 6.09
N THR A 254 -8.68 -22.52 6.85
CA THR A 254 -8.90 -22.71 8.30
C THR A 254 -7.70 -22.31 9.16
N ASP A 255 -6.59 -22.00 8.53
CA ASP A 255 -5.28 -21.73 9.13
C ASP A 255 -4.64 -20.43 8.63
N ILE A 256 -5.30 -19.74 7.71
CA ILE A 256 -4.85 -18.46 7.14
C ILE A 256 -6.04 -17.50 7.20
N GLY A 257 -5.88 -16.40 7.91
CA GLY A 257 -6.87 -15.34 8.03
C GLY A 257 -6.25 -13.98 7.77
N CYS A 258 -7.01 -12.92 7.98
CA CYS A 258 -6.59 -11.55 7.75
C CYS A 258 -6.41 -10.81 9.08
N ILE A 259 -5.33 -10.03 9.20
CA ILE A 259 -5.07 -9.21 10.40
C ILE A 259 -5.40 -7.74 10.22
N ALA A 260 -5.48 -7.28 8.98
CA ALA A 260 -5.67 -5.88 8.65
C ALA A 260 -6.76 -5.72 7.59
N LYS A 261 -7.93 -5.27 8.01
CA LYS A 261 -9.09 -5.07 7.14
C LYS A 261 -8.78 -4.23 5.89
N ARG A 262 -8.05 -3.13 6.06
CA ARG A 262 -7.73 -2.21 4.98
C ARG A 262 -6.58 -2.67 4.08
N SER A 263 -5.90 -3.77 4.42
CA SER A 263 -4.90 -4.38 3.55
C SER A 263 -5.51 -5.19 2.41
N ILE A 264 -6.80 -5.51 2.50
CA ILE A 264 -7.49 -6.36 1.55
C ILE A 264 -7.80 -5.58 0.28
N VAL A 265 -7.31 -6.08 -0.85
CA VAL A 265 -7.45 -5.41 -2.15
C VAL A 265 -7.73 -6.43 -3.24
N GLN A 266 -8.71 -6.15 -4.08
CA GLN A 266 -8.93 -6.91 -5.32
C GLN A 266 -7.94 -6.43 -6.39
N ALA A 267 -7.08 -7.34 -6.86
CA ALA A 267 -6.07 -7.04 -7.85
C ALA A 267 -5.71 -8.27 -8.68
N GLY A 268 -5.47 -8.09 -9.96
CA GLY A 268 -5.00 -9.17 -10.84
C GLY A 268 -5.94 -10.38 -10.96
N GLY A 269 -7.23 -10.20 -10.69
CA GLY A 269 -8.23 -11.28 -10.67
C GLY A 269 -8.26 -12.08 -9.37
N GLY A 270 -7.54 -11.63 -8.33
CA GLY A 270 -7.53 -12.22 -6.99
C GLY A 270 -7.79 -11.19 -5.90
N ILE A 271 -7.76 -11.65 -4.65
CA ILE A 271 -7.83 -10.81 -3.45
C ILE A 271 -6.50 -10.96 -2.69
N ILE A 272 -5.79 -9.84 -2.51
CA ILE A 272 -4.56 -9.79 -1.72
C ILE A 272 -4.89 -9.30 -0.32
N PHE A 273 -4.23 -9.86 0.69
CA PHE A 273 -4.43 -9.49 2.08
C PHE A 273 -3.20 -9.79 2.95
N LEU A 274 -3.08 -9.08 4.06
CA LEU A 274 -2.06 -9.31 5.07
C LEU A 274 -2.56 -10.29 6.14
N SER A 275 -1.79 -11.35 6.35
CA SER A 275 -1.99 -12.36 7.40
C SER A 275 -0.87 -12.30 8.43
N ASP A 276 -0.96 -13.10 9.50
CA ASP A 276 0.10 -13.24 10.50
C ASP A 276 1.42 -13.76 9.92
N ASN A 277 1.34 -14.59 8.88
CA ASN A 277 2.48 -15.27 8.28
C ASN A 277 2.92 -14.65 6.95
N GLY A 278 2.48 -13.43 6.64
CA GLY A 278 2.86 -12.74 5.42
C GLY A 278 1.67 -12.27 4.59
N ILE A 279 1.94 -11.94 3.34
CA ILE A 279 0.95 -11.44 2.39
C ILE A 279 0.54 -12.58 1.47
N TYR A 280 -0.76 -12.82 1.37
CA TYR A 280 -1.33 -13.88 0.54
C TYR A 280 -2.17 -13.30 -0.58
N ILE A 281 -2.32 -14.08 -1.64
CA ILE A 281 -3.26 -13.83 -2.72
C ILE A 281 -4.23 -15.00 -2.85
N LEU A 282 -5.51 -14.70 -2.75
CA LEU A 282 -6.59 -15.63 -3.01
C LEU A 282 -6.99 -15.49 -4.48
N ASN A 283 -6.57 -16.42 -5.31
CA ASN A 283 -6.97 -16.45 -6.71
C ASN A 283 -8.08 -17.48 -6.90
N PRO A 284 -9.14 -17.17 -7.65
CA PRO A 284 -10.04 -18.21 -8.12
C PRO A 284 -9.25 -19.07 -9.11
N ALA A 285 -9.24 -20.37 -8.89
CA ALA A 285 -8.70 -21.27 -9.89
C ALA A 285 -9.52 -21.11 -11.18
N SER A 286 -8.89 -20.63 -12.23
CA SER A 286 -9.35 -20.95 -13.57
C SER A 286 -9.01 -22.43 -13.81
N ALA A 287 -9.79 -23.32 -13.22
CA ALA A 287 -9.77 -24.71 -13.65
C ALA A 287 -10.19 -24.68 -15.12
N SER A 288 -9.26 -24.95 -16.00
CA SER A 288 -9.53 -25.14 -17.42
C SER A 288 -10.66 -26.16 -17.58
N GLY A 289 -11.87 -25.70 -17.88
CA GLY A 289 -13.05 -26.51 -18.09
C GLY A 289 -14.17 -26.44 -17.08
N ALA A 290 -14.00 -25.79 -15.91
CA ALA A 290 -15.10 -25.55 -14.98
C ALA A 290 -15.67 -24.15 -15.20
N SER A 291 -16.92 -24.06 -15.56
CA SER A 291 -17.64 -22.84 -15.90
C SER A 291 -17.96 -21.92 -14.71
N GLN A 292 -17.43 -22.20 -13.52
CA GLN A 292 -17.54 -21.35 -12.31
C GLN A 292 -16.32 -21.60 -11.41
N ALA A 293 -15.80 -20.52 -10.83
CA ALA A 293 -14.82 -20.62 -9.75
C ALA A 293 -15.47 -21.37 -8.58
N SER A 294 -15.14 -22.63 -8.39
CA SER A 294 -15.68 -23.40 -7.27
C SER A 294 -14.96 -22.98 -5.98
N PRO A 295 -15.64 -23.01 -4.82
CA PRO A 295 -14.99 -22.79 -3.53
C PRO A 295 -13.78 -23.70 -3.29
N GLU A 296 -13.83 -24.93 -3.80
CA GLU A 296 -12.71 -25.87 -3.76
C GLU A 296 -11.51 -25.42 -4.59
N GLY A 297 -11.75 -24.79 -5.76
CA GLY A 297 -10.69 -24.21 -6.60
C GLY A 297 -10.01 -23.02 -5.94
N MET A 298 -10.74 -22.18 -5.22
CA MET A 298 -10.16 -21.09 -4.42
C MET A 298 -9.30 -21.63 -3.27
N ARG A 299 -9.73 -22.69 -2.62
CA ARG A 299 -9.01 -23.33 -1.50
C ARG A 299 -7.64 -23.87 -1.90
N LEU A 300 -7.53 -24.51 -3.06
CA LEU A 300 -6.29 -25.13 -3.53
C LEU A 300 -5.16 -24.11 -3.80
N LEU A 301 -5.50 -22.85 -4.08
CA LEU A 301 -4.51 -21.80 -4.39
C LEU A 301 -4.09 -20.99 -3.17
N THR A 302 -4.92 -20.95 -2.12
CA THR A 302 -4.61 -20.22 -0.88
C THR A 302 -3.56 -20.93 -0.03
N MET A 303 -3.39 -22.23 -0.20
CA MET A 303 -2.42 -23.04 0.56
C MET A 303 -1.01 -23.02 -0.03
N ALA A 304 -0.78 -22.37 -1.17
CA ALA A 304 0.54 -22.16 -1.72
C ALA A 304 1.34 -21.14 -0.88
N GLN A 305 2.61 -21.02 -1.15
CA GLN A 305 3.50 -20.09 -0.44
C GLN A 305 2.95 -18.66 -0.41
N PRO A 306 3.20 -17.88 0.66
CA PRO A 306 2.80 -16.49 0.71
C PRO A 306 3.45 -15.71 -0.45
N LEU A 307 2.70 -14.81 -1.05
CA LEU A 307 3.19 -13.90 -2.09
C LEU A 307 4.45 -13.14 -1.64
N SER A 308 4.55 -12.90 -0.34
CA SER A 308 5.68 -12.20 0.29
C SER A 308 6.91 -13.07 0.56
N ALA A 309 6.91 -14.35 0.17
CA ALA A 309 8.07 -15.23 0.40
C ALA A 309 9.42 -14.63 -0.08
N PRO A 310 9.52 -13.92 -1.21
CA PRO A 310 10.78 -13.30 -1.63
C PRO A 310 11.27 -12.16 -0.73
N ILE A 311 10.41 -11.57 0.09
CA ILE A 311 10.72 -10.46 1.00
C ILE A 311 10.42 -10.83 2.47
N GLU A 312 10.61 -12.09 2.83
CA GLU A 312 10.31 -12.59 4.18
C GLU A 312 11.05 -11.82 5.28
N ASP A 313 12.28 -11.43 5.04
CA ASP A 313 13.09 -10.60 5.95
C ASP A 313 12.43 -9.25 6.25
N VAL A 314 11.78 -8.64 5.27
CA VAL A 314 11.01 -7.39 5.44
C VAL A 314 9.72 -7.67 6.21
N ILE A 315 9.02 -8.76 5.90
CA ILE A 315 7.80 -9.17 6.60
C ILE A 315 8.05 -9.39 8.09
N LEU A 316 9.18 -9.99 8.45
CA LEU A 316 9.58 -10.23 9.85
C LEU A 316 9.84 -8.91 10.63
N ARG A 317 10.06 -7.80 9.95
CA ARG A 317 10.25 -6.47 10.54
C ARG A 317 8.93 -5.75 10.82
N ILE A 318 7.79 -6.26 10.35
CA ILE A 318 6.48 -5.66 10.61
C ILE A 318 6.18 -5.71 12.12
N ASN A 319 5.74 -4.58 12.67
CA ASN A 319 5.24 -4.53 14.04
C ASN A 319 3.82 -5.09 14.10
N TYR A 320 3.70 -6.38 14.37
CA TYR A 320 2.42 -7.09 14.37
C TYR A 320 1.43 -6.60 15.43
N THR A 321 1.89 -5.92 16.47
CA THR A 321 0.98 -5.26 17.44
C THR A 321 0.13 -4.17 16.78
N TYR A 322 0.69 -3.48 15.80
CA TYR A 322 0.04 -2.39 15.07
C TYR A 322 -0.29 -2.73 13.61
N ALA A 323 -0.01 -3.94 13.16
CA ALA A 323 -0.25 -4.37 11.78
C ALA A 323 -1.73 -4.31 11.36
N HIS A 324 -2.67 -4.30 12.31
CA HIS A 324 -4.09 -4.09 12.04
C HIS A 324 -4.40 -2.73 11.38
N LYS A 325 -3.47 -1.76 11.48
CA LYS A 325 -3.54 -0.47 10.81
C LYS A 325 -3.09 -0.49 9.34
N ALA A 326 -2.50 -1.60 8.88
CA ALA A 326 -1.98 -1.70 7.52
C ALA A 326 -3.06 -1.43 6.48
N VAL A 327 -2.67 -0.71 5.42
CA VAL A 327 -3.58 -0.25 4.37
C VAL A 327 -3.01 -0.58 3.01
N GLY A 328 -3.83 -1.19 2.15
CA GLY A 328 -3.45 -1.54 0.78
C GLY A 328 -4.29 -0.86 -0.28
N ILE A 329 -3.73 -0.74 -1.47
CA ILE A 329 -4.44 -0.31 -2.66
C ILE A 329 -3.83 -0.92 -3.92
N TYR A 330 -4.66 -1.09 -4.95
CA TYR A 330 -4.20 -1.43 -6.29
C TYR A 330 -4.31 -0.21 -7.20
N TRP A 331 -3.19 0.16 -7.82
CA TRP A 331 -3.13 1.26 -8.77
C TRP A 331 -2.03 1.01 -9.82
N GLU A 332 -2.30 1.28 -11.08
CA GLU A 332 -1.37 1.12 -12.21
C GLU A 332 -0.56 -0.18 -12.21
N ASN A 333 -1.26 -1.32 -12.09
CA ASN A 333 -0.68 -2.67 -12.05
C ASN A 333 0.28 -2.92 -10.88
N ARG A 334 0.18 -2.13 -9.80
CA ARG A 334 0.93 -2.33 -8.56
C ARG A 334 -0.01 -2.46 -7.37
N TYR A 335 0.37 -3.29 -6.44
CA TYR A 335 -0.21 -3.34 -5.11
C TYR A 335 0.72 -2.59 -4.16
N TYR A 336 0.19 -1.58 -3.52
CA TYR A 336 0.85 -0.79 -2.49
C TYR A 336 0.30 -1.21 -1.14
N LEU A 337 1.17 -1.55 -0.20
CA LEU A 337 0.79 -1.92 1.16
C LEU A 337 1.58 -1.08 2.17
N ALA A 338 0.91 -0.14 2.80
CA ALA A 338 1.47 0.63 3.91
C ALA A 338 1.45 -0.21 5.19
N VAL A 339 2.59 -0.31 5.86
CA VAL A 339 2.78 -1.14 7.06
C VAL A 339 3.67 -0.44 8.09
N PRO A 340 3.50 -0.76 9.38
CA PRO A 340 4.42 -0.33 10.44
C PRO A 340 5.67 -1.23 10.46
N LEU A 341 6.82 -0.69 10.06
CA LEU A 341 8.11 -1.39 10.12
C LEU A 341 8.97 -0.91 11.31
N ASP A 342 9.90 -1.77 11.73
CA ASP A 342 10.96 -1.44 12.69
C ASP A 342 10.43 -0.87 14.01
N ASN A 343 9.47 -1.55 14.63
CA ASN A 343 8.79 -1.15 15.87
C ASN A 343 7.97 0.14 15.78
N SER A 344 7.70 0.66 14.59
CA SER A 344 6.78 1.79 14.40
C SER A 344 5.37 1.43 14.86
N GLN A 345 4.65 2.41 15.40
CA GLN A 345 3.24 2.30 15.76
C GLN A 345 2.31 2.81 14.65
N VAL A 346 2.91 3.36 13.58
CA VAL A 346 2.23 3.97 12.44
C VAL A 346 2.77 3.38 11.13
N ASN A 347 2.02 3.50 10.06
CA ASN A 347 2.41 3.03 8.74
C ASN A 347 3.50 3.93 8.16
N ASN A 348 4.75 3.60 8.42
CA ASN A 348 5.93 4.38 8.04
C ASN A 348 6.63 3.89 6.78
N ALA A 349 6.19 2.79 6.20
CA ALA A 349 6.76 2.22 4.98
C ALA A 349 5.68 1.63 4.07
N VAL A 350 5.96 1.58 2.76
CA VAL A 350 5.06 1.01 1.75
C VAL A 350 5.80 -0.09 0.98
N LEU A 351 5.26 -1.30 1.03
CA LEU A 351 5.72 -2.43 0.23
C LEU A 351 5.03 -2.37 -1.13
N VAL A 352 5.79 -2.50 -2.22
CA VAL A 352 5.26 -2.39 -3.57
C VAL A 352 5.47 -3.69 -4.35
N TYR A 353 4.37 -4.27 -4.83
CA TYR A 353 4.38 -5.45 -5.70
C TYR A 353 3.93 -5.09 -7.11
N ASN A 354 4.69 -5.48 -8.10
CA ASN A 354 4.41 -5.21 -9.52
C ASN A 354 3.80 -6.43 -10.19
N PHE A 355 2.55 -6.33 -10.66
CA PHE A 355 1.83 -7.41 -11.32
C PHE A 355 2.32 -7.70 -12.74
N ILE A 356 2.93 -6.73 -13.42
CA ILE A 356 3.49 -6.94 -14.76
C ILE A 356 4.72 -7.84 -14.65
N ASN A 357 5.63 -7.50 -13.76
CA ASN A 357 6.85 -8.25 -13.51
C ASN A 357 6.61 -9.50 -12.63
N LYS A 358 5.46 -9.55 -11.93
CA LYS A 358 5.13 -10.57 -10.93
C LYS A 358 6.19 -10.70 -9.84
N GLN A 359 6.74 -9.57 -9.41
CA GLN A 359 7.81 -9.47 -8.43
C GLN A 359 7.54 -8.33 -7.45
N TRP A 360 8.09 -8.45 -6.26
CA TRP A 360 8.23 -7.31 -5.37
C TRP A 360 9.18 -6.30 -5.99
N GLU A 361 8.89 -5.02 -5.80
CA GLU A 361 9.61 -3.95 -6.49
C GLU A 361 10.47 -3.16 -5.52
N SER A 362 9.89 -2.74 -4.40
CA SER A 362 10.55 -1.81 -3.50
C SER A 362 9.94 -1.82 -2.10
N VAL A 363 10.73 -1.41 -1.14
CA VAL A 363 10.28 -0.94 0.17
C VAL A 363 10.43 0.58 0.18
N ASP A 364 9.32 1.29 0.07
CA ASP A 364 9.32 2.74 0.05
C ASP A 364 9.26 3.30 1.47
N THR A 365 10.07 4.32 1.71
CA THR A 365 10.10 5.06 2.96
C THR A 365 9.79 6.53 2.71
N TYR A 366 9.12 7.15 3.66
CA TYR A 366 8.77 8.56 3.63
C TYR A 366 9.39 9.27 4.83
N GLN A 367 9.38 10.59 4.82
CA GLN A 367 9.91 11.37 5.93
C GLN A 367 9.20 11.04 7.25
N SER A 368 9.92 11.16 8.35
CA SER A 368 9.37 10.95 9.70
C SER A 368 8.17 11.87 9.95
N GLY A 369 7.08 11.27 10.45
CA GLY A 369 5.80 11.96 10.68
C GLY A 369 4.76 11.74 9.58
N PHE A 370 5.09 11.02 8.50
CA PHE A 370 4.11 10.61 7.50
C PHE A 370 3.50 9.28 7.93
N ASP A 371 2.22 9.29 8.35
CA ASP A 371 1.45 8.12 8.76
C ASP A 371 0.29 7.88 7.81
N ILE A 372 0.43 6.90 6.94
CA ILE A 372 -0.58 6.57 5.94
C ILE A 372 -1.77 5.85 6.61
N GLN A 373 -2.90 6.55 6.73
CA GLN A 373 -4.15 6.03 7.29
C GLN A 373 -5.04 5.36 6.25
N SER A 374 -5.00 5.85 5.01
CA SER A 374 -5.74 5.26 3.90
C SER A 374 -5.15 5.67 2.55
N PHE A 375 -5.42 4.83 1.56
CA PHE A 375 -5.19 5.16 0.16
C PHE A 375 -6.52 5.29 -0.57
N HIS A 376 -6.56 6.16 -1.58
CA HIS A 376 -7.71 6.35 -2.45
C HIS A 376 -7.28 6.51 -3.90
N VAL A 377 -8.11 6.01 -4.81
CA VAL A 377 -7.99 6.30 -6.24
C VAL A 377 -9.21 7.11 -6.64
N ALA A 378 -8.99 8.36 -6.98
CA ALA A 378 -10.04 9.29 -7.38
C ALA A 378 -9.66 9.99 -8.69
N LYS A 379 -10.68 10.48 -9.39
CA LYS A 379 -10.50 11.24 -10.61
C LYS A 379 -9.97 12.65 -10.27
N SER A 380 -8.86 13.03 -10.88
CA SER A 380 -8.32 14.38 -10.83
C SER A 380 -7.93 14.79 -12.24
N GLY A 381 -8.56 15.85 -12.76
CA GLY A 381 -8.49 16.18 -14.17
C GLY A 381 -9.07 15.06 -15.06
N ASN A 382 -8.30 14.62 -16.05
CA ASN A 382 -8.73 13.59 -17.00
C ASN A 382 -8.28 12.15 -16.60
N ARG A 383 -7.61 11.98 -15.44
CA ARG A 383 -7.03 10.70 -15.02
C ARG A 383 -7.50 10.31 -13.62
N ARG A 384 -7.46 9.01 -13.36
CA ARG A 384 -7.52 8.51 -11.98
C ARG A 384 -6.14 8.57 -11.38
N ARG A 385 -6.01 9.14 -10.18
CA ARG A 385 -4.76 9.36 -9.48
C ARG A 385 -4.78 8.70 -8.11
N LEU A 386 -3.59 8.40 -7.60
CA LEU A 386 -3.41 7.82 -6.28
C LEU A 386 -3.27 8.93 -5.23
N PHE A 387 -4.08 8.83 -4.19
CA PHE A 387 -4.04 9.72 -3.03
C PHE A 387 -3.73 8.91 -1.78
N ALA A 388 -2.92 9.46 -0.90
CA ALA A 388 -2.72 8.98 0.45
C ALA A 388 -3.30 9.99 1.45
N VAL A 389 -3.89 9.48 2.50
CA VAL A 389 -4.43 10.28 3.61
C VAL A 389 -3.58 10.01 4.83
N ASP A 390 -3.03 11.07 5.39
CA ASP A 390 -2.25 11.08 6.62
C ASP A 390 -3.15 11.33 7.83
N GLN A 391 -2.69 10.95 9.01
CA GLN A 391 -3.43 11.08 10.26
C GLN A 391 -3.87 12.52 10.55
N GLU A 392 -3.08 13.52 10.15
CA GLU A 392 -3.32 14.94 10.46
C GLU A 392 -4.00 15.70 9.31
N LEU A 393 -5.12 15.22 8.78
CA LEU A 393 -5.84 15.84 7.63
C LEU A 393 -4.96 16.13 6.42
N GLY A 394 -3.82 15.45 6.32
CA GLY A 394 -2.96 15.53 5.17
C GLY A 394 -3.51 14.66 4.04
N VAL A 395 -3.82 15.25 2.90
CA VAL A 395 -4.10 14.51 1.68
C VAL A 395 -2.99 14.78 0.69
N TYR A 396 -2.35 13.71 0.24
CA TYR A 396 -1.19 13.75 -0.64
C TYR A 396 -1.53 13.12 -1.98
N LEU A 397 -1.12 13.77 -3.06
CA LEU A 397 -1.08 13.17 -4.38
C LEU A 397 0.22 12.36 -4.50
N MET A 398 0.11 11.10 -4.86
CA MET A 398 1.21 10.15 -4.93
C MET A 398 1.59 9.83 -6.37
N GLU A 399 2.88 9.59 -6.63
CA GLU A 399 3.41 8.95 -7.85
C GLU A 399 3.12 9.64 -9.20
N GLU A 400 2.59 10.88 -9.23
CA GLU A 400 2.12 11.47 -10.50
C GLU A 400 2.56 12.90 -10.78
N LEU A 401 3.57 13.39 -10.10
CA LEU A 401 3.96 14.79 -10.29
C LEU A 401 4.82 14.96 -11.54
N ASP A 402 4.54 16.03 -12.29
CA ASP A 402 5.45 16.54 -13.33
C ASP A 402 6.77 17.03 -12.72
N TRP A 403 6.79 17.25 -11.39
CA TRP A 403 7.94 17.67 -10.56
C TRP A 403 8.42 16.51 -9.68
N ASP A 404 8.75 15.47 -10.26
CA ASP A 404 8.92 14.09 -9.83
C ASP A 404 9.89 13.79 -8.70
N GLU A 405 10.57 14.77 -8.13
CA GLU A 405 11.87 14.54 -7.49
C GLU A 405 11.81 14.62 -5.97
N TYR A 406 10.68 15.05 -5.39
CA TYR A 406 10.62 15.40 -3.99
C TYR A 406 9.34 14.93 -3.32
N ASP A 407 9.47 14.51 -2.07
CA ASP A 407 8.33 14.41 -1.16
C ASP A 407 8.11 15.79 -0.53
N SER A 408 6.93 16.37 -0.70
CA SER A 408 6.59 17.63 -0.03
C SER A 408 5.91 17.35 1.30
N ILE A 409 6.52 17.83 2.36
CA ILE A 409 5.94 17.81 3.72
C ILE A 409 5.83 19.25 4.18
N ILE A 410 4.82 19.55 5.00
CA ILE A 410 4.70 20.85 5.63
C ILE A 410 5.90 21.09 6.55
N GLY A 411 6.64 22.17 6.25
CA GLY A 411 7.60 22.70 7.20
C GLY A 411 6.87 23.36 8.37
N VAL A 412 7.15 22.95 9.59
CA VAL A 412 6.83 23.76 10.78
C VAL A 412 7.57 25.08 10.60
N PRO A 413 6.92 26.27 10.70
CA PRO A 413 7.63 27.53 10.64
C PRO A 413 8.71 27.52 11.71
N THR A 414 9.97 27.54 11.30
CA THR A 414 11.05 27.81 12.25
C THR A 414 10.88 29.25 12.69
N LEU A 415 10.45 29.44 13.94
CA LEU A 415 10.55 30.74 14.61
C LEU A 415 12.02 31.14 14.54
N GLY A 416 12.30 32.13 13.72
CA GLY A 416 13.63 32.76 13.70
C GLY A 416 14.00 33.22 15.13
N PRO A 417 15.28 33.33 15.44
CA PRO A 417 15.72 33.80 16.76
C PRO A 417 15.01 35.11 17.09
N PRO A 418 14.57 35.33 18.36
CA PRO A 418 13.83 36.52 18.74
C PRO A 418 14.67 37.75 18.46
N GLY A 419 14.33 38.47 17.41
CA GLY A 419 14.88 39.80 17.15
C GLY A 419 14.34 40.83 18.16
N PRO A 420 15.00 41.96 18.35
CA PRO A 420 14.60 42.96 19.34
C PRO A 420 13.18 43.47 19.07
N LYS A 421 12.41 43.53 20.16
CA LYS A 421 10.99 43.86 20.21
C LYS A 421 10.64 45.11 19.39
N CYS A 422 10.05 44.89 18.23
CA CYS A 422 9.31 45.91 17.50
C CYS A 422 7.88 45.38 17.32
N PHE A 423 6.92 46.10 17.88
CA PHE A 423 5.50 45.79 17.71
C PHE A 423 5.09 46.12 16.27
N LEU A 424 5.17 45.12 15.38
CA LEU A 424 4.52 45.18 14.08
C LEU A 424 3.47 44.04 14.03
N PRO A 425 2.32 44.24 13.36
CA PRO A 425 1.31 43.22 13.25
C PRO A 425 1.93 41.96 12.60
N PHE A 426 1.75 40.82 13.22
CA PHE A 426 2.21 39.51 12.71
C PHE A 426 1.65 39.28 11.31
N THR A 427 2.42 39.59 10.29
CA THR A 427 2.25 38.98 9.00
C THR A 427 2.85 37.59 9.13
N LEU A 428 2.00 36.57 9.23
CA LEU A 428 2.42 35.18 9.14
C LEU A 428 3.20 35.03 7.84
N ALA A 429 4.48 34.65 7.95
CA ALA A 429 5.25 34.27 6.79
C ALA A 429 4.49 33.15 6.05
N PRO A 430 4.40 33.20 4.71
CA PRO A 430 3.77 32.14 3.96
C PRO A 430 4.42 30.81 4.32
N LEU A 431 3.60 29.78 4.54
CA LEU A 431 4.06 28.44 4.84
C LEU A 431 4.98 27.98 3.72
N GLU A 432 6.24 27.79 4.01
CA GLU A 432 7.18 27.18 3.10
C GLU A 432 6.97 25.66 3.13
N PHE A 433 6.52 25.10 2.00
CA PHE A 433 6.56 23.67 1.79
C PHE A 433 8.03 23.25 1.75
N ARG A 434 8.43 22.38 2.66
CA ARG A 434 9.76 21.76 2.57
C ARG A 434 9.68 20.60 1.59
N ARG A 435 10.59 20.61 0.64
CA ARG A 435 10.81 19.52 -0.31
C ARG A 435 11.95 18.67 0.20
N TYR A 436 11.74 17.38 0.23
CA TYR A 436 12.75 16.41 0.66
C TYR A 436 13.13 15.53 -0.52
N ASN A 437 14.44 15.41 -0.75
CA ASN A 437 14.96 14.50 -1.77
C ASN A 437 14.55 13.07 -1.46
N ILE A 438 14.20 12.32 -2.49
CA ILE A 438 13.90 10.91 -2.38
C ILE A 438 15.23 10.16 -2.52
N ASN A 439 15.71 9.63 -1.41
CA ASN A 439 16.88 8.77 -1.43
C ASN A 439 16.46 7.38 -1.90
N SER A 440 17.00 6.90 -3.00
CA SER A 440 16.78 5.55 -3.48
C SER A 440 18.02 4.69 -3.41
N LEU A 441 17.82 3.40 -3.25
CA LEU A 441 18.91 2.43 -3.07
C LEU A 441 18.60 1.14 -3.84
N ILE A 442 19.59 0.65 -4.57
CA ILE A 442 19.61 -0.70 -5.14
C ILE A 442 20.89 -1.39 -4.71
N VAL A 443 20.76 -2.66 -4.32
CA VAL A 443 21.89 -3.58 -4.19
C VAL A 443 21.64 -4.77 -5.10
N THR A 444 22.54 -4.97 -6.06
CA THR A 444 22.42 -6.05 -7.04
C THR A 444 22.51 -7.43 -6.41
N ARG A 445 22.24 -8.47 -7.19
CA ARG A 445 22.67 -9.83 -6.86
C ARG A 445 24.18 -9.91 -6.68
N ALA A 446 24.67 -11.03 -6.18
CA ALA A 446 26.10 -11.24 -6.06
C ALA A 446 26.66 -11.91 -7.34
N TYR A 447 27.66 -11.29 -7.93
CA TYR A 447 28.32 -11.79 -9.13
C TYR A 447 29.43 -12.76 -8.74
N GLY A 448 29.10 -14.04 -8.73
CA GLY A 448 29.97 -15.15 -8.33
C GLY A 448 30.55 -15.95 -9.50
N PHE A 449 30.14 -15.67 -10.75
CA PHE A 449 30.58 -16.38 -11.97
C PHE A 449 30.50 -17.90 -11.87
N ASN A 450 29.47 -18.39 -11.20
CA ASN A 450 29.19 -19.81 -10.95
C ASN A 450 30.36 -20.61 -10.31
N THR A 451 31.21 -19.94 -9.55
CA THR A 451 32.36 -20.58 -8.86
C THR A 451 32.57 -19.98 -7.47
N THR A 452 32.90 -20.83 -6.51
CA THR A 452 33.22 -20.43 -5.12
C THR A 452 34.67 -19.99 -4.94
N ARG A 453 35.49 -20.04 -6.01
CA ARG A 453 36.90 -19.62 -5.94
C ARG A 453 37.01 -18.10 -5.85
N ASP A 454 38.08 -17.63 -5.22
CA ASP A 454 38.40 -16.21 -5.20
C ASP A 454 38.70 -15.69 -6.61
N LYS A 455 38.18 -14.53 -6.90
CA LYS A 455 38.32 -13.82 -8.19
C LYS A 455 38.92 -12.44 -7.93
N ARG A 456 39.68 -12.00 -8.89
CA ARG A 456 40.17 -10.62 -8.92
C ARG A 456 39.25 -9.81 -9.82
N PHE A 457 38.41 -9.00 -9.18
CA PHE A 457 37.54 -8.08 -9.88
C PHE A 457 38.38 -6.92 -10.43
N SER A 458 38.22 -6.66 -11.73
CA SER A 458 39.02 -5.66 -12.46
C SER A 458 38.24 -4.39 -12.72
N LYS A 459 36.96 -4.51 -13.06
CA LYS A 459 36.17 -3.39 -13.55
C LYS A 459 34.70 -3.58 -13.24
N VAL A 460 34.01 -2.46 -13.00
CA VAL A 460 32.56 -2.35 -12.96
C VAL A 460 32.12 -1.23 -13.88
N ASP A 461 31.19 -1.53 -14.75
CA ASP A 461 30.49 -0.57 -15.60
C ASP A 461 29.04 -0.46 -15.12
N VAL A 462 28.55 0.76 -14.87
CA VAL A 462 27.16 1.06 -14.53
C VAL A 462 26.64 2.01 -15.60
N ASP A 463 25.69 1.54 -16.40
CA ASP A 463 25.02 2.32 -17.43
C ASP A 463 23.84 3.07 -16.84
N MET A 464 23.86 4.38 -16.93
CA MET A 464 22.88 5.26 -16.28
C MET A 464 22.51 6.45 -17.17
N GLU A 465 21.26 6.87 -17.03
CA GLU A 465 20.74 8.12 -17.58
C GLU A 465 20.51 9.11 -16.42
N PHE A 466 21.04 10.30 -16.57
CA PHE A 466 21.02 11.33 -15.56
C PHE A 466 20.22 12.54 -15.99
N GLN A 467 19.49 13.13 -15.05
CA GLN A 467 18.97 14.47 -15.13
C GLN A 467 20.03 15.47 -14.63
N ALA A 468 20.02 16.71 -15.14
CA ALA A 468 20.93 17.75 -14.68
C ALA A 468 20.80 17.98 -13.18
N GLY A 469 21.91 17.88 -12.44
CA GLY A 469 21.94 18.01 -10.98
C GLY A 469 21.79 16.70 -10.21
N SER A 470 21.59 15.55 -10.89
CA SER A 470 21.52 14.23 -10.22
C SER A 470 22.86 13.90 -9.55
N ASN A 471 22.79 13.28 -8.38
CA ASN A 471 23.95 12.85 -7.63
C ASN A 471 23.79 11.41 -7.15
N VAL A 472 24.71 10.56 -7.58
CA VAL A 472 24.67 9.12 -7.32
C VAL A 472 25.99 8.66 -6.70
N LYS A 473 25.88 7.79 -5.72
CA LYS A 473 27.00 7.12 -5.07
C LYS A 473 27.03 5.64 -5.46
N VAL A 474 28.15 5.17 -5.96
CA VAL A 474 28.37 3.77 -6.32
C VAL A 474 29.36 3.15 -5.36
N SER A 475 29.00 2.01 -4.77
CA SER A 475 29.85 1.22 -3.85
C SER A 475 29.92 -0.23 -4.30
N ALA A 476 31.03 -0.87 -4.03
CA ALA A 476 31.22 -2.31 -4.19
C ALA A 476 31.22 -3.00 -2.82
N ILE A 477 30.43 -4.07 -2.70
CA ILE A 477 30.35 -4.89 -1.50
C ILE A 477 30.91 -6.27 -1.81
N THR A 478 32.05 -6.62 -1.18
CA THR A 478 32.66 -7.95 -1.33
C THR A 478 31.96 -8.97 -0.44
N ILE A 479 32.01 -10.25 -0.83
CA ILE A 479 31.53 -11.37 -0.02
C ILE A 479 32.76 -12.18 0.38
N ASN A 480 32.91 -12.42 1.69
CA ASN A 480 34.07 -13.08 2.30
C ASN A 480 35.41 -12.39 1.99
N PRO A 481 35.81 -11.38 2.76
CA PRO A 481 35.04 -10.72 3.83
C PRO A 481 33.95 -9.80 3.31
N ASP A 482 32.92 -9.59 4.10
CA ASP A 482 31.84 -8.65 3.74
C ASP A 482 32.31 -7.22 4.07
N THR A 483 32.73 -6.51 3.03
CA THR A 483 33.23 -5.13 3.15
C THR A 483 32.66 -4.24 2.06
N GLU A 484 32.06 -3.12 2.47
CA GLU A 484 31.63 -2.08 1.55
C GLU A 484 32.80 -1.11 1.26
N THR A 485 32.99 -0.81 -0.01
CA THR A 485 33.98 0.16 -0.46
C THR A 485 33.31 1.12 -1.43
N GLU A 486 33.32 2.40 -1.12
CA GLU A 486 32.86 3.43 -2.04
C GLU A 486 33.81 3.50 -3.23
N LEU A 487 33.24 3.43 -4.45
CA LEU A 487 33.98 3.55 -5.70
C LEU A 487 34.07 5.00 -6.14
N SER A 488 32.92 5.69 -6.15
CA SER A 488 32.82 7.09 -6.50
C SER A 488 31.46 7.67 -6.18
N GLN A 489 31.41 9.00 -6.11
CA GLN A 489 30.20 9.80 -6.18
C GLN A 489 30.25 10.58 -7.49
N PHE A 490 29.19 10.47 -8.29
CA PHE A 490 29.05 11.16 -9.56
C PHE A 490 27.90 12.18 -9.48
N GLY A 491 28.18 13.41 -9.92
CA GLY A 491 27.19 14.48 -10.04
C GLY A 491 27.07 14.93 -11.50
N ALA A 492 25.91 14.73 -12.10
CA ALA A 492 25.66 15.14 -13.47
C ALA A 492 25.46 16.66 -13.58
N LYS A 493 26.13 17.29 -14.50
CA LYS A 493 25.96 18.75 -14.78
C LYS A 493 24.86 19.02 -15.79
N ASN A 494 24.64 18.09 -16.68
CA ASN A 494 23.65 18.13 -17.75
C ASN A 494 22.83 16.85 -17.77
N GLU A 495 21.74 16.84 -18.51
CA GLU A 495 21.06 15.59 -18.88
C GLU A 495 21.98 14.80 -19.82
N GLU A 496 22.35 13.60 -19.41
CA GLU A 496 23.34 12.80 -20.12
C GLU A 496 23.15 11.31 -19.88
N ASP A 497 23.52 10.54 -20.87
CA ASP A 497 23.57 9.09 -20.85
C ASP A 497 25.03 8.67 -20.68
N VAL A 498 25.39 8.06 -19.57
CA VAL A 498 26.77 7.82 -19.18
C VAL A 498 27.00 6.40 -18.67
N ILE A 499 28.04 5.76 -19.18
CA ILE A 499 28.57 4.53 -18.59
C ILE A 499 29.63 4.90 -17.58
N LEU A 500 29.29 4.79 -16.30
CA LEU A 500 30.24 5.00 -15.20
C LEU A 500 31.15 3.80 -15.08
N ARG A 501 32.47 4.00 -15.28
CA ARG A 501 33.49 2.96 -15.30
C ARG A 501 34.40 3.05 -14.11
N TYR A 502 34.38 2.03 -13.27
CA TYR A 502 35.18 1.99 -12.05
C TYR A 502 36.18 0.83 -12.08
N PRO A 503 37.50 1.12 -11.98
CA PRO A 503 38.47 0.08 -11.76
C PRO A 503 38.35 -0.46 -10.33
N ILE A 504 38.19 -1.76 -10.20
CA ILE A 504 38.15 -2.46 -8.90
C ILE A 504 39.40 -3.33 -8.79
N ARG A 505 40.11 -3.23 -7.69
CA ARG A 505 41.28 -4.09 -7.39
C ARG A 505 41.00 -4.94 -6.16
N LYS A 506 39.85 -5.62 -6.14
CA LYS A 506 39.43 -6.47 -5.02
C LYS A 506 39.53 -7.94 -5.39
N VAL A 507 39.85 -8.74 -4.39
CA VAL A 507 39.85 -10.20 -4.45
C VAL A 507 38.76 -10.70 -3.49
N SER A 508 37.81 -11.45 -3.99
CA SER A 508 36.69 -11.97 -3.22
C SER A 508 36.03 -13.13 -3.96
N GLN A 509 35.22 -13.90 -3.24
CA GLN A 509 34.40 -14.96 -3.86
C GLN A 509 33.30 -14.39 -4.76
N ALA A 510 32.70 -13.27 -4.35
CA ALA A 510 31.69 -12.57 -5.14
C ALA A 510 31.67 -11.07 -4.80
N LEU A 511 30.99 -10.31 -5.64
CA LEU A 511 30.84 -8.87 -5.53
C LEU A 511 29.38 -8.48 -5.75
N LYS A 512 28.84 -7.58 -4.92
CA LYS A 512 27.57 -6.88 -5.15
C LYS A 512 27.85 -5.42 -5.44
N ILE A 513 27.01 -4.78 -6.23
CA ILE A 513 27.08 -3.36 -6.50
C ILE A 513 25.89 -2.66 -5.82
N LYS A 514 26.22 -1.63 -5.06
CA LYS A 514 25.26 -0.76 -4.41
C LYS A 514 25.25 0.58 -5.14
N VAL A 515 24.09 0.98 -5.62
CA VAL A 515 23.85 2.28 -6.24
C VAL A 515 22.87 3.04 -5.36
N ALA A 516 23.30 4.13 -4.78
CA ALA A 516 22.49 4.99 -3.94
C ALA A 516 22.32 6.36 -4.61
N ASN A 517 21.08 6.74 -4.86
CA ASN A 517 20.74 8.07 -5.31
C ASN A 517 20.58 9.02 -4.14
N ILE A 518 21.14 10.21 -4.25
CA ILE A 518 21.10 11.26 -3.22
C ILE A 518 20.05 12.31 -3.56
N ASN A 519 19.82 12.57 -4.85
CA ASN A 519 18.83 13.53 -5.31
C ASN A 519 18.39 13.28 -6.74
N LEU A 520 17.24 13.80 -7.12
CA LEU A 520 16.60 13.64 -8.41
C LEU A 520 16.29 12.17 -8.77
N ARG A 521 16.08 11.87 -10.03
CA ARG A 521 15.61 10.55 -10.49
C ARG A 521 16.50 9.96 -11.59
N PRO A 522 17.77 9.63 -11.29
CA PRO A 522 18.60 8.91 -12.26
C PRO A 522 17.99 7.54 -12.59
N THR A 523 18.21 7.09 -13.82
CA THR A 523 17.78 5.79 -14.31
C THR A 523 18.97 4.86 -14.43
N ILE A 524 18.92 3.69 -13.82
CA ILE A 524 19.93 2.65 -13.94
C ILE A 524 19.46 1.67 -14.99
N LYS A 525 20.24 1.50 -16.07
CA LYS A 525 19.93 0.62 -17.21
C LYS A 525 20.55 -0.75 -17.06
N SER A 526 21.85 -0.81 -16.72
CA SER A 526 22.57 -2.06 -16.56
C SER A 526 23.76 -1.94 -15.61
N VAL A 527 24.22 -3.09 -15.12
CA VAL A 527 25.44 -3.22 -14.34
C VAL A 527 26.24 -4.39 -14.92
N THR A 528 27.48 -4.15 -15.29
CA THR A 528 28.40 -5.18 -15.83
C THR A 528 29.68 -5.24 -15.03
N ILE A 529 30.13 -6.45 -14.74
CA ILE A 529 31.34 -6.70 -13.93
C ILE A 529 32.31 -7.57 -14.71
N GLU A 530 33.58 -7.21 -14.65
CA GLU A 530 34.68 -7.97 -15.20
C GLU A 530 35.57 -8.54 -14.10
N ALA A 531 35.87 -9.82 -14.17
CA ALA A 531 36.72 -10.49 -13.20
C ALA A 531 37.68 -11.51 -13.86
N ASN A 532 38.82 -11.73 -13.22
CA ASN A 532 39.81 -12.73 -13.58
C ASN A 532 39.91 -13.82 -12.52
N SER A 533 40.08 -15.07 -12.92
CA SER A 533 40.38 -16.16 -12.00
C SER A 533 41.77 -15.95 -11.38
N THR A 534 41.88 -16.04 -10.06
CA THR A 534 43.16 -15.85 -9.37
C THR A 534 44.09 -17.07 -9.44
N GLY A 535 43.60 -18.21 -9.90
CA GLY A 535 44.38 -19.46 -9.99
C GLY A 535 44.87 -20.03 -8.62
N ARG A 536 44.64 -19.33 -7.51
CA ARG A 536 44.98 -19.79 -6.17
C ARG A 536 43.81 -20.53 -5.52
N ASN A 537 43.99 -21.84 -5.30
CA ASN A 537 43.19 -22.55 -4.31
C ASN A 537 43.60 -22.06 -2.92
N THR A 538 42.79 -21.29 -2.27
CA THR A 538 42.92 -21.14 -0.80
C THR A 538 42.47 -22.45 -0.16
N GLN A 539 43.39 -23.43 -0.07
CA GLN A 539 43.21 -24.51 0.87
C GLN A 539 43.28 -23.88 2.26
N THR A 540 42.17 -23.72 2.90
CA THR A 540 42.07 -23.52 4.34
C THR A 540 42.70 -24.77 4.98
N LYS A 541 43.92 -24.62 5.51
CA LYS A 541 44.46 -25.60 6.45
C LYS A 541 43.53 -25.62 7.64
N SER A 542 42.91 -26.78 7.85
CA SER A 542 42.21 -27.17 9.06
C SER A 542 43.10 -27.02 10.30
#